data_368fc9299607dafd3d3888f5b00e4c1a
#
_entry.id   368fc9299607dafd3d3888f5b00e4c1a
#
_cell.length_a   1.000
_cell.length_b   1.000
_cell.length_c   1.000
_cell.angle_alpha   90.00
_cell.angle_beta   90.00
_cell.angle_gamma   90.00
#
_symmetry.space_group_name_H-M   'P 1'
#
loop_
_entity.id
_entity.type
_entity.pdbx_description
1 polymer ?
#
loop_
_entity_poly.entity_id
_entity_poly.type
_entity_poly.pdbx_seq_one_letter_code
_entity_poly.pdbx_strand_id
1 'polypeptide(L)'
;MCIRDRLQAEAYALAFRNVYTFGPTFRSEHSNTPRHAAEFWMMEPEICFADLDDVCNLAEDMVRYIIKDVMENCEEEIKFFNSFVDKNLIERLTKVANKSFKKLTYTEAIEILQKSGEKFEYPVEWGMDLQTEHEKYLSEKVVDGPVFVTDYPKEIKAFYMRLNDDNKTVAATDLLVPGIGELIGGSQREERYELLDKKMDELGFNKEEYKWYLDLRKYGGVKHGGFGLGFERMVMYMTGMSNIRDVIPFPRTVGHCEY
;
A
#
# COMPACT_ATOMS: atom_id res chain seq x y z
N MET A 1 -6.62 4.70 11.09
CA MET A 1 -7.38 3.60 10.46
C MET A 1 -8.28 4.17 9.39
N CYS A 2 -8.21 3.67 8.19
CA CYS A 2 -9.12 4.10 7.14
C CYS A 2 -10.52 3.54 7.44
N ILE A 3 -11.46 4.42 7.76
CA ILE A 3 -12.82 4.03 8.19
C ILE A 3 -13.51 3.23 7.09
N ARG A 4 -13.32 3.61 5.82
CA ARG A 4 -14.01 2.98 4.69
C ARG A 4 -13.60 1.52 4.48
N ASP A 5 -12.31 1.20 4.48
CA ASP A 5 -11.84 -0.18 4.30
C ASP A 5 -12.14 -1.07 5.51
N ARG A 6 -12.15 -0.51 6.74
CA ARG A 6 -12.51 -1.26 7.93
C ARG A 6 -14.01 -1.37 8.16
N LEU A 7 -14.74 -0.26 8.10
CA LEU A 7 -16.18 -0.26 8.39
C LEU A 7 -17.04 -0.83 7.25
N GLN A 8 -16.63 -0.65 6.02
CA GLN A 8 -17.42 -1.03 4.85
C GLN A 8 -16.86 -2.27 4.15
N ALA A 9 -15.64 -2.19 3.62
CA ALA A 9 -15.11 -3.23 2.77
C ALA A 9 -14.95 -4.57 3.51
N GLU A 10 -14.42 -4.58 4.73
CA GLU A 10 -14.26 -5.81 5.51
C GLU A 10 -15.61 -6.46 5.85
N ALA A 11 -16.59 -5.67 6.33
CA ALA A 11 -17.93 -6.17 6.62
C ALA A 11 -18.65 -6.67 5.37
N TYR A 12 -18.55 -5.94 4.25
CA TYR A 12 -19.16 -6.33 2.99
C TYR A 12 -18.48 -7.53 2.36
N ALA A 13 -17.17 -7.67 2.48
CA ALA A 13 -16.46 -8.86 1.99
C ALA A 13 -16.95 -10.13 2.66
N LEU A 14 -17.24 -10.11 3.97
CA LEU A 14 -17.81 -11.24 4.70
C LEU A 14 -19.23 -11.64 4.18
N ALA A 15 -19.95 -10.69 3.57
CA ALA A 15 -21.28 -10.95 3.01
C ALA A 15 -21.24 -11.28 1.49
N PHE A 16 -20.38 -10.58 0.73
CA PHE A 16 -20.35 -10.62 -0.73
C PHE A 16 -19.09 -11.26 -1.32
N ARG A 17 -18.18 -11.74 -0.48
CA ARG A 17 -16.92 -12.41 -0.79
C ARG A 17 -15.83 -11.47 -1.31
N ASN A 18 -16.02 -10.81 -2.45
CA ASN A 18 -15.04 -9.91 -3.05
C ASN A 18 -15.72 -8.58 -3.30
N VAL A 19 -15.16 -7.53 -2.73
CA VAL A 19 -15.68 -6.17 -2.85
C VAL A 19 -14.53 -5.19 -3.10
N TYR A 20 -14.87 -4.01 -3.55
CA TYR A 20 -13.94 -2.89 -3.54
C TYR A 20 -14.67 -1.58 -3.23
N THR A 21 -13.94 -0.63 -2.69
CA THR A 21 -14.37 0.76 -2.62
C THR A 21 -13.49 1.61 -3.53
N PHE A 22 -14.10 2.64 -4.15
CA PHE A 22 -13.38 3.67 -4.86
C PHE A 22 -13.98 5.02 -4.49
N GLY A 23 -13.22 5.87 -3.84
CA GLY A 23 -13.76 7.14 -3.37
C GLY A 23 -12.76 7.96 -2.54
N PRO A 24 -13.18 9.17 -2.10
CA PRO A 24 -12.32 10.10 -1.40
C PRO A 24 -11.93 9.60 0.00
N THR A 25 -10.69 9.85 0.35
CA THR A 25 -10.09 9.59 1.65
C THR A 25 -9.53 10.90 2.20
N PHE A 26 -9.75 11.13 3.49
CA PHE A 26 -9.32 12.35 4.16
C PHE A 26 -8.31 11.99 5.25
N ARG A 27 -7.19 12.72 5.30
CA ARG A 27 -6.17 12.61 6.33
C ARG A 27 -5.82 13.97 6.88
N SER A 28 -5.85 14.11 8.22
CA SER A 28 -5.49 15.34 8.92
C SER A 28 -4.02 15.38 9.35
N GLU A 29 -3.15 14.71 8.64
CA GLU A 29 -1.72 14.66 8.92
C GLU A 29 -1.05 15.98 8.52
N HIS A 30 -0.13 16.47 9.36
CA HIS A 30 0.73 17.61 9.03
C HIS A 30 1.91 17.18 8.14
N SER A 31 1.61 16.60 6.98
CA SER A 31 2.64 16.15 6.04
C SER A 31 2.70 17.08 4.81
N ASN A 32 3.84 17.72 4.61
CA ASN A 32 4.11 18.64 3.49
C ASN A 32 5.04 18.02 2.45
N THR A 33 4.94 16.71 2.21
CA THR A 33 5.76 16.06 1.18
C THR A 33 5.09 16.14 -0.20
N PRO A 34 5.84 15.96 -1.29
CA PRO A 34 5.29 15.91 -2.64
C PRO A 34 4.30 14.76 -2.90
N ARG A 35 4.22 13.77 -1.99
CA ARG A 35 3.38 12.57 -2.14
C ARG A 35 2.16 12.56 -1.22
N HIS A 36 1.90 13.64 -0.44
CA HIS A 36 0.81 13.70 0.52
C HIS A 36 -0.14 14.86 0.21
N ALA A 37 -1.43 14.55 0.23
CA ALA A 37 -2.54 15.51 0.19
C ALA A 37 -3.50 15.20 1.35
N ALA A 38 -4.27 16.20 1.79
CA ALA A 38 -5.27 16.02 2.86
C ALA A 38 -6.52 15.29 2.35
N GLU A 39 -6.82 15.39 1.06
CA GLU A 39 -7.87 14.64 0.36
C GLU A 39 -7.26 13.98 -0.88
N PHE A 40 -7.55 12.70 -1.06
CA PHE A 40 -7.14 11.90 -2.21
C PHE A 40 -8.09 10.71 -2.36
N TRP A 41 -8.06 10.06 -3.52
CA TRP A 41 -8.91 8.91 -3.79
C TRP A 41 -8.17 7.60 -3.57
N MET A 42 -8.89 6.60 -3.07
CA MET A 42 -8.35 5.25 -2.86
C MET A 42 -9.20 4.21 -3.58
N MET A 43 -8.52 3.29 -4.25
CA MET A 43 -9.06 2.00 -4.66
C MET A 43 -8.70 0.98 -3.59
N GLU A 44 -9.70 0.39 -2.96
CA GLU A 44 -9.51 -0.50 -1.79
C GLU A 44 -10.30 -1.81 -1.96
N PRO A 45 -9.73 -2.81 -2.64
CA PRO A 45 -10.32 -4.15 -2.70
C PRO A 45 -10.13 -4.89 -1.38
N GLU A 46 -11.14 -5.70 -1.04
CA GLU A 46 -11.12 -6.64 0.09
C GLU A 46 -11.70 -7.97 -0.39
N ILE A 47 -10.96 -9.06 -0.19
CA ILE A 47 -11.26 -10.39 -0.70
C ILE A 47 -11.29 -11.42 0.43
N CYS A 48 -12.33 -12.26 0.46
CA CYS A 48 -12.46 -13.36 1.42
C CYS A 48 -11.85 -14.66 0.89
N PHE A 49 -11.55 -15.56 1.82
CA PHE A 49 -10.86 -16.83 1.58
C PHE A 49 -9.49 -16.68 0.95
N ALA A 50 -8.82 -15.59 1.28
CA ALA A 50 -7.55 -15.16 0.72
C ALA A 50 -6.51 -14.95 1.82
N ASP A 51 -5.27 -15.31 1.54
CA ASP A 51 -4.12 -15.01 2.36
C ASP A 51 -3.28 -13.86 1.78
N LEU A 52 -2.11 -13.61 2.37
CA LEU A 52 -1.25 -12.51 1.92
C LEU A 52 -0.76 -12.69 0.48
N ASP A 53 -0.53 -13.94 0.05
CA ASP A 53 -0.08 -14.21 -1.32
C ASP A 53 -1.18 -13.90 -2.34
N ASP A 54 -2.43 -14.21 -2.02
CA ASP A 54 -3.60 -13.87 -2.85
C ASP A 54 -3.77 -12.34 -2.96
N VAL A 55 -3.55 -11.61 -1.87
CA VAL A 55 -3.57 -10.14 -1.84
C VAL A 55 -2.48 -9.58 -2.76
N CYS A 56 -1.25 -10.11 -2.67
CA CYS A 56 -0.14 -9.68 -3.53
C CYS A 56 -0.42 -9.99 -5.02
N ASN A 57 -0.95 -11.17 -5.32
CA ASN A 57 -1.28 -11.56 -6.69
C ASN A 57 -2.35 -10.66 -7.30
N LEU A 58 -3.41 -10.34 -6.56
CA LEU A 58 -4.44 -9.40 -7.02
C LEU A 58 -3.86 -7.99 -7.25
N ALA A 59 -2.98 -7.52 -6.36
CA ALA A 59 -2.31 -6.23 -6.51
C ALA A 59 -1.40 -6.20 -7.76
N GLU A 60 -0.63 -7.26 -8.01
CA GLU A 60 0.20 -7.40 -9.21
C GLU A 60 -0.66 -7.37 -10.48
N ASP A 61 -1.71 -8.19 -10.53
CA ASP A 61 -2.62 -8.27 -11.68
C ASP A 61 -3.28 -6.93 -11.97
N MET A 62 -3.77 -6.24 -10.93
CA MET A 62 -4.41 -4.93 -11.06
C MET A 62 -3.44 -3.88 -11.60
N VAL A 63 -2.24 -3.77 -11.04
CA VAL A 63 -1.24 -2.78 -11.49
C VAL A 63 -0.83 -3.06 -12.94
N ARG A 64 -0.59 -4.31 -13.30
CA ARG A 64 -0.26 -4.70 -14.67
C ARG A 64 -1.38 -4.39 -15.65
N TYR A 65 -2.62 -4.68 -15.25
CA TYR A 65 -3.79 -4.39 -16.08
C TYR A 65 -3.91 -2.88 -16.34
N ILE A 66 -3.84 -2.05 -15.28
CA ILE A 66 -3.93 -0.58 -15.41
C ILE A 66 -2.84 -0.05 -16.33
N ILE A 67 -1.58 -0.48 -16.14
CA ILE A 67 -0.47 0.00 -16.97
C ILE A 67 -0.69 -0.37 -18.45
N LYS A 68 -1.07 -1.62 -18.73
CA LYS A 68 -1.31 -2.06 -20.11
C LYS A 68 -2.46 -1.32 -20.75
N ASP A 69 -3.58 -1.21 -20.05
CA ASP A 69 -4.79 -0.54 -20.54
C ASP A 69 -4.52 0.94 -20.87
N VAL A 70 -3.85 1.66 -19.96
CA VAL A 70 -3.53 3.08 -20.19
C VAL A 70 -2.49 3.25 -21.30
N MET A 71 -1.48 2.37 -21.39
CA MET A 71 -0.50 2.44 -22.48
C MET A 71 -1.13 2.16 -23.85
N GLU A 72 -2.18 1.35 -23.91
CA GLU A 72 -2.90 1.02 -25.15
C GLU A 72 -3.94 2.10 -25.51
N ASN A 73 -4.71 2.56 -24.52
CA ASN A 73 -5.86 3.44 -24.77
C ASN A 73 -5.56 4.94 -24.62
N CYS A 74 -4.42 5.33 -24.03
CA CYS A 74 -3.97 6.73 -23.83
C CYS A 74 -2.56 6.93 -24.42
N GLU A 75 -2.31 6.39 -25.60
CA GLU A 75 -0.96 6.38 -26.22
C GLU A 75 -0.42 7.80 -26.47
N GLU A 76 -1.28 8.74 -26.89
CA GLU A 76 -0.87 10.12 -27.19
C GLU A 76 -0.46 10.85 -25.91
N GLU A 77 -1.22 10.70 -24.83
CA GLU A 77 -0.93 11.28 -23.52
C GLU A 77 0.35 10.70 -22.94
N ILE A 78 0.54 9.39 -23.01
CA ILE A 78 1.77 8.73 -22.55
C ILE A 78 2.99 9.21 -23.34
N LYS A 79 2.90 9.38 -24.65
CA LYS A 79 3.97 9.96 -25.49
C LYS A 79 4.26 11.41 -25.11
N PHE A 80 3.22 12.19 -24.80
CA PHE A 80 3.39 13.56 -24.32
C PHE A 80 4.18 13.58 -23.00
N PHE A 81 3.74 12.83 -22.00
CA PHE A 81 4.44 12.77 -20.70
C PHE A 81 5.85 12.22 -20.82
N ASN A 82 6.07 11.21 -21.67
CA ASN A 82 7.40 10.68 -21.93
C ASN A 82 8.34 11.72 -22.58
N SER A 83 7.82 12.60 -23.41
CA SER A 83 8.62 13.62 -24.10
C SER A 83 8.92 14.84 -23.25
N PHE A 84 7.98 15.27 -22.42
CA PHE A 84 8.03 16.56 -21.74
C PHE A 84 8.22 16.47 -20.22
N VAL A 85 7.91 15.32 -19.59
CA VAL A 85 7.97 15.16 -18.13
C VAL A 85 9.05 14.15 -17.71
N ASP A 86 8.96 12.90 -18.19
CA ASP A 86 9.91 11.85 -17.83
C ASP A 86 10.29 11.02 -19.08
N LYS A 87 11.47 11.25 -19.60
CA LYS A 87 11.97 10.60 -20.82
C LYS A 87 12.10 9.09 -20.73
N ASN A 88 12.09 8.53 -19.53
CA ASN A 88 12.19 7.08 -19.29
C ASN A 88 10.83 6.46 -18.94
N LEU A 89 9.73 7.21 -19.04
CA LEU A 89 8.40 6.79 -18.60
C LEU A 89 7.95 5.51 -19.31
N ILE A 90 7.94 5.48 -20.63
CA ILE A 90 7.50 4.33 -21.43
C ILE A 90 8.35 3.10 -21.13
N GLU A 91 9.67 3.25 -21.05
CA GLU A 91 10.59 2.14 -20.73
C GLU A 91 10.27 1.57 -19.35
N ARG A 92 10.11 2.43 -18.33
CA ARG A 92 9.78 2.04 -16.95
C ARG A 92 8.43 1.32 -16.88
N LEU A 93 7.38 1.88 -17.48
CA LEU A 93 6.04 1.27 -17.50
C LEU A 93 6.04 -0.08 -18.23
N THR A 94 6.68 -0.16 -19.40
CA THR A 94 6.82 -1.40 -20.16
C THR A 94 7.53 -2.48 -19.35
N LYS A 95 8.59 -2.11 -18.65
CA LYS A 95 9.35 -3.02 -17.78
C LYS A 95 8.47 -3.57 -16.66
N VAL A 96 7.73 -2.73 -15.98
CA VAL A 96 6.82 -3.13 -14.88
C VAL A 96 5.68 -4.00 -15.40
N ALA A 97 5.07 -3.64 -16.54
CA ALA A 97 3.99 -4.42 -17.13
C ALA A 97 4.40 -5.86 -17.51
N ASN A 98 5.68 -6.09 -17.81
CA ASN A 98 6.17 -7.37 -18.34
C ASN A 98 7.04 -8.18 -17.36
N LYS A 99 7.56 -7.56 -16.30
CA LYS A 99 8.40 -8.24 -15.30
C LYS A 99 7.54 -8.85 -14.20
N SER A 100 7.86 -10.05 -13.73
CA SER A 100 7.23 -10.59 -12.52
C SER A 100 7.66 -9.79 -11.30
N PHE A 101 6.72 -9.51 -10.41
CA PHE A 101 6.99 -8.79 -9.17
C PHE A 101 7.75 -9.70 -8.20
N LYS A 102 8.82 -9.19 -7.62
CA LYS A 102 9.60 -9.94 -6.64
C LYS A 102 8.96 -9.82 -5.27
N LYS A 103 9.23 -10.79 -4.40
CA LYS A 103 8.86 -10.73 -2.98
C LYS A 103 10.14 -10.78 -2.14
N LEU A 104 10.21 -9.92 -1.13
CA LEU A 104 11.24 -9.89 -0.09
C LEU A 104 10.51 -9.75 1.25
N THR A 105 10.96 -10.46 2.25
CA THR A 105 10.52 -10.17 3.62
C THR A 105 11.15 -8.85 4.09
N TYR A 106 10.51 -8.17 5.03
CA TYR A 106 11.06 -6.97 5.65
C TYR A 106 12.45 -7.24 6.25
N THR A 107 12.64 -8.40 6.87
CA THR A 107 13.96 -8.80 7.44
C THR A 107 15.03 -8.88 6.35
N GLU A 108 14.74 -9.55 5.22
CA GLU A 108 15.67 -9.61 4.09
C GLU A 108 15.94 -8.22 3.51
N ALA A 109 14.90 -7.37 3.40
CA ALA A 109 15.05 -6.00 2.92
C ALA A 109 16.00 -5.18 3.81
N ILE A 110 15.84 -5.24 5.13
CA ILE A 110 16.73 -4.58 6.10
C ILE A 110 18.16 -5.11 5.97
N GLU A 111 18.37 -6.43 5.88
CA GLU A 111 19.70 -7.00 5.68
C GLU A 111 20.39 -6.54 4.39
N ILE A 112 19.64 -6.47 3.30
CA ILE A 112 20.14 -5.98 2.01
C ILE A 112 20.56 -4.51 2.12
N LEU A 113 19.72 -3.66 2.72
CA LEU A 113 20.00 -2.25 2.92
C LEU A 113 21.24 -2.03 3.80
N GLN A 114 21.37 -2.75 4.92
CA GLN A 114 22.54 -2.66 5.81
C GLN A 114 23.84 -3.11 5.12
N LYS A 115 23.78 -4.11 4.24
CA LYS A 115 24.94 -4.64 3.50
C LYS A 115 25.28 -3.84 2.24
N SER A 116 24.44 -2.86 1.84
CA SER A 116 24.58 -2.14 0.57
C SER A 116 25.82 -1.25 0.49
N GLY A 117 26.30 -0.76 1.63
CA GLY A 117 27.37 0.24 1.71
C GLY A 117 26.93 1.66 1.35
N GLU A 118 25.65 1.88 1.00
CA GLU A 118 25.09 3.20 0.73
C GLU A 118 24.93 4.01 2.01
N LYS A 119 25.05 5.33 1.88
CA LYS A 119 24.79 6.26 2.99
C LYS A 119 23.37 6.79 2.85
N PHE A 120 22.48 6.23 3.64
CA PHE A 120 21.11 6.72 3.77
C PHE A 120 21.04 7.89 4.74
N GLU A 121 20.08 8.78 4.54
CA GLU A 121 19.80 9.91 5.46
C GLU A 121 19.19 9.36 6.77
N TYR A 122 18.33 8.33 6.65
CA TYR A 122 17.67 7.70 7.78
C TYR A 122 18.34 6.36 8.15
N PRO A 123 18.39 6.00 9.44
CA PRO A 123 19.00 4.75 9.89
C PRO A 123 18.24 3.54 9.35
N VAL A 124 18.98 2.47 9.07
CA VAL A 124 18.43 1.18 8.64
C VAL A 124 18.56 0.20 9.80
N GLU A 125 17.50 0.07 10.58
CA GLU A 125 17.44 -0.83 11.73
C GLU A 125 16.15 -1.65 11.71
N TRP A 126 16.22 -2.90 12.17
CA TRP A 126 15.02 -3.75 12.25
C TRP A 126 14.02 -3.17 13.25
N GLY A 127 12.75 -3.04 12.85
CA GLY A 127 11.69 -2.45 13.67
C GLY A 127 11.41 -0.97 13.35
N MET A 128 12.11 -0.38 12.39
CA MET A 128 11.86 0.99 11.92
C MET A 128 11.12 0.98 10.58
N ASP A 129 10.30 2.01 10.33
CA ASP A 129 9.64 2.16 9.03
C ASP A 129 10.66 2.42 7.91
N LEU A 130 10.47 1.74 6.78
CA LEU A 130 11.22 2.04 5.56
C LEU A 130 10.89 3.46 5.10
N GLN A 131 11.93 4.24 4.81
CA GLN A 131 11.78 5.57 4.24
C GLN A 131 11.84 5.50 2.72
N THR A 132 11.37 6.55 2.06
CA THR A 132 11.33 6.63 0.59
C THR A 132 12.65 6.29 -0.09
N GLU A 133 13.78 6.66 0.49
CA GLU A 133 15.12 6.33 -0.04
C GLU A 133 15.39 4.83 0.00
N HIS A 134 14.97 4.15 1.09
CA HIS A 134 15.09 2.69 1.24
C HIS A 134 14.21 1.96 0.22
N GLU A 135 12.95 2.41 0.08
CA GLU A 135 11.98 1.85 -0.88
C GLU A 135 12.49 1.96 -2.32
N LYS A 136 13.00 3.14 -2.70
CA LYS A 136 13.59 3.36 -4.03
C LYS A 136 14.84 2.53 -4.24
N TYR A 137 15.71 2.45 -3.25
CA TYR A 137 16.90 1.62 -3.36
C TYR A 137 16.56 0.15 -3.62
N LEU A 138 15.59 -0.41 -2.87
CA LEU A 138 15.12 -1.78 -3.07
C LEU A 138 14.52 -2.01 -4.47
N SER A 139 13.65 -1.11 -4.91
CA SER A 139 12.97 -1.26 -6.20
C SER A 139 13.87 -0.94 -7.41
N GLU A 140 14.75 0.05 -7.31
CA GLU A 140 15.55 0.55 -8.44
C GLU A 140 16.93 -0.11 -8.55
N LYS A 141 17.60 -0.38 -7.41
CA LYS A 141 18.98 -0.86 -7.39
C LYS A 141 19.07 -2.36 -7.12
N VAL A 142 18.24 -2.89 -6.22
CA VAL A 142 18.30 -4.30 -5.82
C VAL A 142 17.52 -5.18 -6.79
N VAL A 143 16.24 -4.85 -7.01
CA VAL A 143 15.33 -5.67 -7.83
C VAL A 143 15.28 -5.19 -9.27
N ASP A 144 15.55 -3.91 -9.49
CA ASP A 144 15.41 -3.24 -10.78
C ASP A 144 14.02 -3.48 -11.37
N GLY A 145 12.98 -3.26 -10.55
CA GLY A 145 11.58 -3.50 -10.88
C GLY A 145 10.68 -3.51 -9.64
N PRO A 146 9.41 -3.89 -9.80
CA PRO A 146 8.46 -3.97 -8.69
C PRO A 146 8.86 -5.03 -7.68
N VAL A 147 8.67 -4.71 -6.39
CA VAL A 147 8.93 -5.62 -5.29
C VAL A 147 7.89 -5.46 -4.18
N PHE A 148 7.32 -6.57 -3.76
CA PHE A 148 6.57 -6.65 -2.52
C PHE A 148 7.54 -6.82 -1.36
N VAL A 149 7.44 -5.95 -0.36
CA VAL A 149 8.06 -6.17 0.94
C VAL A 149 6.98 -6.70 1.87
N THR A 150 7.21 -7.85 2.51
CA THR A 150 6.21 -8.56 3.32
C THR A 150 6.69 -8.77 4.75
N ASP A 151 5.79 -9.19 5.63
CA ASP A 151 6.13 -9.67 6.98
C ASP A 151 6.85 -8.62 7.82
N TYR A 152 6.22 -7.48 7.95
CA TYR A 152 6.71 -6.35 8.74
C TYR A 152 6.63 -6.61 10.25
N PRO A 153 7.50 -5.97 11.05
CA PRO A 153 7.40 -6.00 12.51
C PRO A 153 6.01 -5.53 12.98
N LYS A 154 5.43 -6.27 13.93
CA LYS A 154 4.08 -6.00 14.45
C LYS A 154 3.94 -4.66 15.18
N GLU A 155 5.07 -4.09 15.63
CA GLU A 155 5.10 -2.84 16.39
C GLU A 155 4.89 -1.61 15.49
N ILE A 156 5.27 -1.71 14.22
CA ILE A 156 5.19 -0.59 13.27
C ILE A 156 4.00 -0.69 12.31
N LYS A 157 3.18 -1.73 12.42
CA LYS A 157 2.00 -1.93 11.57
C LYS A 157 0.71 -1.94 12.40
N ALA A 158 -0.41 -1.79 11.72
CA ALA A 158 -1.71 -1.64 12.35
C ALA A 158 -2.17 -2.92 13.07
N PHE A 159 -2.92 -2.75 14.16
CA PHE A 159 -3.36 -3.81 15.08
C PHE A 159 -4.19 -4.92 14.42
N TYR A 160 -4.89 -4.61 13.35
CA TYR A 160 -5.79 -5.53 12.65
C TYR A 160 -5.11 -6.45 11.65
N MET A 161 -3.81 -6.31 11.45
CA MET A 161 -3.04 -7.16 10.54
C MET A 161 -2.75 -8.51 11.21
N ARG A 162 -2.86 -9.59 10.44
CA ARG A 162 -2.70 -10.96 10.94
C ARG A 162 -1.30 -11.16 11.52
N LEU A 163 -1.23 -11.59 12.78
CA LEU A 163 0.02 -11.94 13.43
C LEU A 163 0.56 -13.26 12.83
N ASN A 164 1.80 -13.24 12.37
CA ASN A 164 2.49 -14.44 11.87
C ASN A 164 2.85 -15.41 13.00
N ASP A 165 3.15 -16.65 12.64
CA ASP A 165 3.43 -17.72 13.61
C ASP A 165 4.71 -17.51 14.41
N ASP A 166 5.61 -16.61 13.95
CA ASP A 166 6.81 -16.18 14.67
C ASP A 166 6.50 -15.24 15.86
N ASN A 167 5.28 -14.76 16.00
CA ASN A 167 4.82 -13.80 16.99
C ASN A 167 5.58 -12.45 17.00
N LYS A 168 6.35 -12.15 15.97
CA LYS A 168 7.14 -10.92 15.82
C LYS A 168 6.68 -10.08 14.63
N THR A 169 6.26 -10.75 13.56
CA THR A 169 5.85 -10.09 12.33
C THR A 169 4.36 -10.23 12.07
N VAL A 170 3.85 -9.41 11.16
CA VAL A 170 2.46 -9.47 10.69
C VAL A 170 2.43 -9.64 9.18
N ALA A 171 1.38 -10.28 8.67
CA ALA A 171 1.14 -10.51 7.25
C ALA A 171 0.72 -9.19 6.55
N ALA A 172 1.61 -8.21 6.58
CA ALA A 172 1.52 -6.95 5.87
C ALA A 172 2.33 -7.00 4.58
N THR A 173 1.97 -6.18 3.62
CA THR A 173 2.73 -6.01 2.39
C THR A 173 2.66 -4.58 1.89
N ASP A 174 3.79 -4.09 1.38
CA ASP A 174 3.85 -2.85 0.62
C ASP A 174 4.44 -3.18 -0.76
N LEU A 175 3.79 -2.73 -1.84
CA LEU A 175 4.32 -2.82 -3.19
C LEU A 175 5.15 -1.58 -3.49
N LEU A 176 6.43 -1.77 -3.69
CA LEU A 176 7.37 -0.74 -4.08
C LEU A 176 7.62 -0.80 -5.58
N VAL A 177 7.59 0.37 -6.23
CA VAL A 177 7.86 0.51 -7.67
C VAL A 177 8.94 1.56 -7.93
N PRO A 178 9.77 1.40 -8.98
CA PRO A 178 10.77 2.39 -9.36
C PRO A 178 10.17 3.77 -9.60
N GLY A 179 10.81 4.83 -9.11
CA GLY A 179 10.39 6.22 -9.28
C GLY A 179 9.50 6.76 -8.16
N ILE A 180 8.61 5.96 -7.61
CA ILE A 180 7.65 6.38 -6.56
C ILE A 180 8.05 5.85 -5.17
N GLY A 181 8.50 4.59 -5.08
CA GLY A 181 8.57 3.84 -3.83
C GLY A 181 7.25 3.12 -3.58
N GLU A 182 6.67 3.23 -2.39
CA GLU A 182 5.40 2.58 -2.06
C GLU A 182 4.25 3.09 -2.93
N LEU A 183 3.63 2.18 -3.68
CA LEU A 183 2.45 2.39 -4.51
C LEU A 183 1.18 1.82 -3.87
N ILE A 184 1.29 0.65 -3.26
CA ILE A 184 0.20 -0.08 -2.59
C ILE A 184 0.66 -0.49 -1.20
N GLY A 185 -0.22 -0.36 -0.22
CA GLY A 185 -0.08 -0.96 1.10
C GLY A 185 -1.26 -1.88 1.41
N GLY A 186 -0.99 -3.07 1.93
CA GLY A 186 -2.02 -4.08 2.19
C GLY A 186 -1.68 -5.06 3.29
N SER A 187 -2.61 -5.95 3.60
CA SER A 187 -2.36 -7.04 4.54
C SER A 187 -3.44 -8.13 4.45
N GLN A 188 -3.11 -9.31 4.93
CA GLN A 188 -4.11 -10.21 5.46
C GLN A 188 -4.60 -9.67 6.80
N ARG A 189 -5.90 -9.81 7.10
CA ARG A 189 -6.52 -9.32 8.32
C ARG A 189 -6.48 -10.39 9.40
N GLU A 190 -6.43 -9.98 10.68
CA GLU A 190 -6.49 -10.91 11.79
C GLU A 190 -7.93 -11.45 11.91
N GLU A 191 -8.12 -12.71 11.55
CA GLU A 191 -9.40 -13.41 11.61
C GLU A 191 -9.62 -14.13 12.95
N ARG A 192 -8.57 -14.30 13.75
CA ARG A 192 -8.62 -15.02 15.04
C ARG A 192 -9.05 -14.06 16.15
N TYR A 193 -10.29 -14.28 16.66
CA TYR A 193 -10.88 -13.40 17.67
C TYR A 193 -9.98 -13.18 18.89
N GLU A 194 -9.44 -14.26 19.47
CA GLU A 194 -8.66 -14.20 20.70
C GLU A 194 -7.35 -13.40 20.55
N LEU A 195 -6.72 -13.48 19.38
CA LEU A 195 -5.48 -12.74 19.10
C LEU A 195 -5.77 -11.25 18.86
N LEU A 196 -6.83 -10.94 18.13
CA LEU A 196 -7.24 -9.55 17.91
C LEU A 196 -7.68 -8.89 19.23
N ASP A 197 -8.50 -9.58 20.04
CA ASP A 197 -8.97 -9.13 21.34
C ASP A 197 -7.80 -8.85 22.30
N LYS A 198 -6.84 -9.78 22.38
CA LYS A 198 -5.62 -9.62 23.17
C LYS A 198 -4.77 -8.44 22.69
N LYS A 199 -4.61 -8.27 21.37
CA LYS A 199 -3.84 -7.15 20.79
C LYS A 199 -4.47 -5.80 21.13
N MET A 200 -5.79 -5.72 21.13
CA MET A 200 -6.51 -4.51 21.51
C MET A 200 -6.33 -4.18 23.00
N ASP A 201 -6.27 -5.20 23.89
CA ASP A 201 -5.93 -5.00 25.31
C ASP A 201 -4.50 -4.47 25.49
N GLU A 202 -3.53 -5.08 24.81
CA GLU A 202 -2.13 -4.65 24.85
C GLU A 202 -1.94 -3.19 24.43
N LEU A 203 -2.78 -2.71 23.51
CA LEU A 203 -2.75 -1.35 23.00
C LEU A 203 -3.66 -0.38 23.78
N GLY A 204 -4.39 -0.86 24.79
CA GLY A 204 -5.26 -0.05 25.64
C GLY A 204 -6.51 0.49 24.93
N PHE A 205 -7.02 -0.22 23.93
CA PHE A 205 -8.25 0.20 23.24
C PHE A 205 -9.48 0.07 24.11
N ASN A 206 -10.40 1.03 23.99
CA ASN A 206 -11.73 0.89 24.53
C ASN A 206 -12.55 -0.11 23.68
N LYS A 207 -12.60 -1.38 24.12
CA LYS A 207 -13.25 -2.45 23.36
C LYS A 207 -14.74 -2.24 23.12
N GLU A 208 -15.42 -1.46 23.92
CA GLU A 208 -16.85 -1.14 23.69
C GLU A 208 -17.05 -0.36 22.38
N GLU A 209 -16.13 0.53 22.05
CA GLU A 209 -16.14 1.27 20.78
C GLU A 209 -15.83 0.39 19.58
N TYR A 210 -15.08 -0.69 19.77
CA TYR A 210 -14.65 -1.64 18.72
C TYR A 210 -15.39 -2.98 18.76
N LYS A 211 -16.44 -3.10 19.59
CA LYS A 211 -17.21 -4.34 19.73
C LYS A 211 -17.72 -4.85 18.38
N TRP A 212 -18.25 -3.98 17.54
CA TRP A 212 -18.72 -4.32 16.20
C TRP A 212 -17.62 -4.99 15.36
N TYR A 213 -16.37 -4.55 15.49
CA TYR A 213 -15.23 -5.08 14.74
C TYR A 213 -14.83 -6.47 15.26
N LEU A 214 -14.83 -6.66 16.57
CA LEU A 214 -14.60 -7.97 17.18
C LEU A 214 -15.73 -8.94 16.84
N ASP A 215 -16.97 -8.47 16.78
CA ASP A 215 -18.14 -9.29 16.43
C ASP A 215 -18.05 -9.88 15.01
N LEU A 216 -17.38 -9.22 14.06
CA LEU A 216 -17.09 -9.77 12.72
C LEU A 216 -16.25 -11.06 12.79
N ARG A 217 -15.47 -11.26 13.83
CA ARG A 217 -14.66 -12.48 14.05
C ARG A 217 -15.42 -13.49 14.89
N LYS A 218 -16.15 -13.02 15.88
CA LYS A 218 -16.88 -13.86 16.82
C LYS A 218 -18.01 -14.67 16.17
N TYR A 219 -18.68 -14.11 15.20
CA TYR A 219 -19.87 -14.69 14.58
C TYR A 219 -19.65 -15.31 13.20
N GLY A 220 -18.42 -15.62 12.84
CA GLY A 220 -18.13 -16.39 11.63
C GLY A 220 -17.17 -15.70 10.65
N GLY A 221 -16.10 -15.13 11.16
CA GLY A 221 -15.02 -14.61 10.33
C GLY A 221 -14.33 -15.68 9.48
N VAL A 222 -13.81 -15.29 8.33
CA VAL A 222 -13.01 -16.13 7.43
C VAL A 222 -11.67 -15.43 7.18
N LYS A 223 -10.68 -16.16 6.68
CA LYS A 223 -9.48 -15.53 6.13
C LYS A 223 -9.88 -14.51 5.08
N HIS A 224 -9.38 -13.31 5.21
CA HIS A 224 -9.61 -12.23 4.25
C HIS A 224 -8.45 -11.25 4.27
N GLY A 225 -8.33 -10.48 3.23
CA GLY A 225 -7.29 -9.49 3.09
C GLY A 225 -7.60 -8.49 2.00
N GLY A 226 -6.85 -7.43 1.98
CA GLY A 226 -7.04 -6.37 1.01
C GLY A 226 -5.91 -5.37 1.04
N PHE A 227 -5.99 -4.41 0.15
CA PHE A 227 -4.96 -3.38 0.01
C PHE A 227 -5.59 -2.04 -0.38
N GLY A 228 -4.79 -0.99 -0.31
CA GLY A 228 -5.15 0.34 -0.79
C GLY A 228 -4.19 0.82 -1.86
N LEU A 229 -4.72 1.23 -3.01
CA LEU A 229 -4.00 1.96 -4.05
C LEU A 229 -4.48 3.41 -4.06
N GLY A 230 -3.56 4.35 -3.79
CA GLY A 230 -3.84 5.78 -3.98
C GLY A 230 -3.97 6.11 -5.46
N PHE A 231 -5.15 6.62 -5.86
CA PHE A 231 -5.42 6.94 -7.27
C PHE A 231 -4.45 7.99 -7.80
N GLU A 232 -4.26 9.08 -7.08
CA GLU A 232 -3.34 10.15 -7.47
C GLU A 232 -1.89 9.67 -7.54
N ARG A 233 -1.50 8.77 -6.64
CA ARG A 233 -0.16 8.16 -6.67
C ARG A 233 0.01 7.28 -7.91
N MET A 234 -1.04 6.58 -8.33
CA MET A 234 -1.04 5.85 -9.60
C MET A 234 -0.97 6.80 -10.81
N VAL A 235 -1.71 7.92 -10.79
CA VAL A 235 -1.61 8.94 -11.85
C VAL A 235 -0.20 9.54 -11.91
N MET A 236 0.42 9.89 -10.78
CA MET A 236 1.82 10.31 -10.75
C MET A 236 2.74 9.26 -11.38
N TYR A 237 2.52 7.99 -11.07
CA TYR A 237 3.32 6.89 -11.61
C TYR A 237 3.19 6.77 -13.14
N MET A 238 1.96 6.89 -13.65
CA MET A 238 1.63 6.79 -15.08
C MET A 238 2.06 8.00 -15.91
N THR A 239 2.23 9.17 -15.27
CA THR A 239 2.58 10.42 -15.97
C THR A 239 4.02 10.88 -15.73
N GLY A 240 4.69 10.31 -14.73
CA GLY A 240 6.02 10.77 -14.31
C GLY A 240 6.00 12.07 -13.49
N MET A 241 4.81 12.57 -13.13
CA MET A 241 4.69 13.77 -12.29
C MET A 241 5.25 13.52 -10.89
N SER A 242 6.02 14.48 -10.38
CA SER A 242 6.74 14.35 -9.12
C SER A 242 5.98 14.87 -7.90
N ASN A 243 4.89 15.64 -8.11
CA ASN A 243 4.13 16.25 -7.03
C ASN A 243 2.64 15.90 -7.16
N ILE A 244 2.05 15.37 -6.08
CA ILE A 244 0.64 14.99 -6.02
C ILE A 244 -0.32 16.15 -6.32
N ARG A 245 0.09 17.39 -6.01
CA ARG A 245 -0.72 18.59 -6.28
C ARG A 245 -0.92 18.83 -7.77
N ASP A 246 0.00 18.36 -8.60
CA ASP A 246 -0.04 18.55 -10.05
C ASP A 246 -0.93 17.53 -10.78
N VAL A 247 -1.41 16.52 -10.06
CA VAL A 247 -2.34 15.48 -10.59
C VAL A 247 -3.74 15.58 -10.00
N ILE A 248 -4.01 16.63 -9.21
CA ILE A 248 -5.32 16.93 -8.63
C ILE A 248 -5.76 18.31 -9.13
N PRO A 249 -6.95 18.45 -9.75
CA PRO A 249 -7.43 19.74 -10.25
C PRO A 249 -7.54 20.82 -9.16
N PHE A 250 -7.98 20.44 -7.95
CA PHE A 250 -8.14 21.31 -6.79
C PHE A 250 -7.54 20.64 -5.54
N PRO A 251 -6.20 20.67 -5.38
CA PRO A 251 -5.55 19.91 -4.34
C PRO A 251 -5.79 20.53 -2.96
N ARG A 252 -6.33 19.71 -2.05
CA ARG A 252 -6.42 20.05 -0.63
C ARG A 252 -5.21 19.54 0.12
N THR A 253 -4.49 20.45 0.74
CA THR A 253 -3.26 20.15 1.48
C THR A 253 -3.27 20.86 2.83
N VAL A 254 -2.26 20.61 3.65
CA VAL A 254 -2.13 21.26 4.97
C VAL A 254 -2.17 22.78 4.80
N GLY A 255 -3.12 23.43 5.47
CA GLY A 255 -3.29 24.88 5.43
C GLY A 255 -3.86 25.45 4.13
N HIS A 256 -4.25 24.61 3.17
CA HIS A 256 -4.81 25.03 1.89
C HIS A 256 -6.10 24.25 1.56
N CYS A 257 -7.22 24.98 1.47
CA CYS A 257 -8.54 24.47 1.11
C CYS A 257 -9.40 25.61 0.56
N GLU A 258 -8.91 26.30 -0.49
CA GLU A 258 -9.58 27.51 -1.00
C GLU A 258 -10.61 27.22 -2.08
N TYR A 259 -10.62 26.00 -2.66
CA TYR A 259 -11.54 25.60 -3.72
C TYR A 259 -12.10 24.20 -3.48
#